data_dfa5968647480f9a7b35b823a63e0f04
#
_entry.id   dfa5968647480f9a7b35b823a63e0f04
#
_cell.length_a   1.000
_cell.length_b   1.000
_cell.length_c   1.000
_cell.angle_alpha   90.00
_cell.angle_beta   90.00
_cell.angle_gamma   90.00
#
_symmetry.space_group_name_H-M   'P 1'
#
loop_
_entity.id
_entity.type
_entity.pdbx_description
1 polymer ?
#
loop_
_entity_poly.entity_id
_entity_poly.type
_entity_poly.pdbx_seq_one_letter_code
_entity_poly.pdbx_strand_id
1 'polypeptide(L)'
;VANANSPKLSTSLEQGVPPRVRFCPSPTGNPHVGLVRTALFNWAFARHNQGTMVFRIEDTDAARDSEESYRQLLDSLRWLGLDWDEGPEIGGPHAPYRQSQRMDIYKDVADKLVAGGYAYPCYCTTEELDERREAARAAGRPSGYDGHCRDLTEERKAAYEAEGRTPIVRFRMPDEPITFTDLVRGELTFTPENVPDYGILRANGAPLYTLVNPVDDALMEITHVLRGEDLLSSTPRQIALYKALIELGVAKEIPAFGHLPYVMGEGNKKLSKRDPQASLNLYRERGFLPEGLLNYLSLLGWSFSADQDLFTIPEMVERFDIADVNANPARFDLKKAESINADHIRRLDVKAFAEACEPWLRAPHAPWAPEDFDRAAWEAVAPHAQTRLTVLSDITANVDFLFLPEPVSDQASWDKAMKGEPAALLTTAREKLDAADWSDPESLKNAVLAAGEAHGLKLGKAQAPVRVAVTGRTVGLPLFESLEILGKEKTLARIDAALAKLAA
;
A
#
# COMPACT_ATOMS: atom_id res chain seq x y z
N VAL A 1 11.56 -32.85 20.09
CA VAL A 1 12.74 -32.59 20.93
C VAL A 1 13.35 -31.32 20.40
N ALA A 2 13.12 -30.17 21.10
CA ALA A 2 13.71 -28.91 20.74
C ALA A 2 15.23 -29.08 20.74
N ASN A 3 15.86 -28.71 19.63
CA ASN A 3 17.30 -28.76 19.47
C ASN A 3 17.92 -27.81 20.51
N ALA A 4 18.74 -28.32 21.43
CA ALA A 4 19.32 -27.56 22.54
C ALA A 4 20.18 -26.37 22.09
N ASN A 5 20.50 -26.28 20.79
CA ASN A 5 21.29 -25.22 20.17
C ASN A 5 20.48 -24.18 19.39
N SER A 6 19.13 -24.28 19.39
CA SER A 6 18.32 -23.25 18.73
C SER A 6 18.40 -21.93 19.48
N PRO A 7 18.59 -20.79 18.78
CA PRO A 7 18.63 -19.50 19.44
C PRO A 7 17.27 -19.19 20.08
N LYS A 8 17.31 -18.70 21.31
CA LYS A 8 16.08 -18.23 21.97
C LYS A 8 15.72 -16.86 21.41
N LEU A 9 14.58 -16.85 20.68
CA LEU A 9 13.96 -15.60 20.24
C LEU A 9 13.13 -15.00 21.38
N SER A 10 12.79 -13.71 21.25
CA SER A 10 11.99 -13.02 22.26
C SER A 10 10.67 -13.74 22.54
N THR A 11 10.40 -13.94 23.83
CA THR A 11 9.13 -14.46 24.34
C THR A 11 8.39 -13.41 25.15
N SER A 12 8.71 -12.13 24.93
CA SER A 12 8.17 -11.00 25.71
C SER A 12 6.63 -10.99 25.71
N LEU A 13 6.01 -11.30 24.59
CA LEU A 13 4.55 -11.35 24.48
C LEU A 13 3.95 -12.48 25.35
N GLU A 14 4.56 -13.64 25.38
CA GLU A 14 4.15 -14.77 26.22
C GLU A 14 4.31 -14.43 27.73
N GLN A 15 5.25 -13.55 28.04
CA GLN A 15 5.49 -13.06 29.40
C GLN A 15 4.61 -11.85 29.78
N GLY A 16 3.68 -11.47 28.90
CA GLY A 16 2.80 -10.33 29.11
C GLY A 16 3.47 -8.96 28.95
N VAL A 17 4.65 -8.92 28.35
CA VAL A 17 5.34 -7.65 28.02
C VAL A 17 4.79 -7.13 26.71
N PRO A 18 4.30 -5.87 26.66
CA PRO A 18 3.80 -5.30 25.41
C PRO A 18 4.88 -5.32 24.32
N PRO A 19 4.53 -5.72 23.08
CA PRO A 19 5.53 -5.81 22.01
C PRO A 19 5.99 -4.44 21.55
N ARG A 20 7.20 -4.40 21.02
CA ARG A 20 7.74 -3.26 20.30
C ARG A 20 8.01 -3.70 18.88
N VAL A 21 7.34 -3.05 17.94
CA VAL A 21 7.47 -3.31 16.51
C VAL A 21 7.95 -2.06 15.80
N ARG A 22 8.33 -2.18 14.54
CA ARG A 22 8.79 -1.03 13.78
C ARG A 22 8.33 -1.08 12.32
N PHE A 23 8.21 0.10 11.77
CA PHE A 23 8.09 0.37 10.35
C PHE A 23 9.29 1.22 9.97
N CYS A 24 10.12 0.73 9.04
CA CYS A 24 11.42 1.33 8.77
C CYS A 24 11.68 1.49 7.26
N PRO A 25 10.90 2.35 6.58
CA PRO A 25 11.02 2.55 5.14
C PRO A 25 12.24 3.40 4.79
N SER A 26 12.74 3.19 3.55
CA SER A 26 13.62 4.15 2.90
C SER A 26 12.76 5.24 2.24
N PRO A 27 13.11 6.53 2.36
CA PRO A 27 12.30 7.62 1.79
C PRO A 27 12.59 7.80 0.28
N THR A 28 12.20 6.80 -0.53
CA THR A 28 12.45 6.75 -1.97
C THR A 28 11.15 6.65 -2.76
N GLY A 29 10.71 7.75 -3.38
CA GLY A 29 9.54 7.76 -4.25
C GLY A 29 8.20 7.56 -3.55
N ASN A 30 7.18 7.17 -4.32
CA ASN A 30 5.85 6.91 -3.80
C ASN A 30 5.79 5.57 -3.04
N PRO A 31 5.06 5.51 -1.90
CA PRO A 31 4.92 4.27 -1.16
C PRO A 31 4.27 3.15 -2.00
N HIS A 32 4.84 1.97 -1.89
CA HIS A 32 4.30 0.75 -2.49
C HIS A 32 3.23 0.16 -1.56
N VAL A 33 2.14 -0.36 -2.12
CA VAL A 33 1.05 -0.96 -1.31
C VAL A 33 1.51 -2.14 -0.45
N GLY A 34 2.52 -2.88 -0.90
CA GLY A 34 3.13 -3.95 -0.09
C GLY A 34 3.83 -3.41 1.16
N LEU A 35 4.46 -2.25 1.06
CA LEU A 35 5.05 -1.55 2.20
C LEU A 35 3.96 -1.07 3.18
N VAL A 36 2.87 -0.54 2.64
CA VAL A 36 1.72 -0.10 3.46
C VAL A 36 1.09 -1.28 4.19
N ARG A 37 0.93 -2.44 3.53
CA ARG A 37 0.46 -3.66 4.18
C ARG A 37 1.36 -4.06 5.33
N THR A 38 2.67 -4.01 5.15
CA THR A 38 3.64 -4.32 6.21
C THR A 38 3.48 -3.35 7.39
N ALA A 39 3.36 -2.05 7.11
CA ALA A 39 3.10 -1.05 8.13
C ALA A 39 1.80 -1.34 8.89
N LEU A 40 0.73 -1.67 8.17
CA LEU A 40 -0.57 -2.00 8.75
C LEU A 40 -0.52 -3.21 9.67
N PHE A 41 0.17 -4.28 9.28
CA PHE A 41 0.28 -5.49 10.10
C PHE A 41 1.10 -5.23 11.38
N ASN A 42 2.18 -4.48 11.29
CA ASN A 42 2.93 -4.04 12.48
C ASN A 42 2.05 -3.19 13.40
N TRP A 43 1.36 -2.22 12.83
CA TRP A 43 0.48 -1.32 13.56
C TRP A 43 -0.65 -2.07 14.26
N ALA A 44 -1.35 -2.96 13.55
CA ALA A 44 -2.44 -3.76 14.11
C ALA A 44 -1.94 -4.69 15.23
N PHE A 45 -0.79 -5.31 15.04
CA PHE A 45 -0.17 -6.15 16.05
C PHE A 45 0.17 -5.34 17.31
N ALA A 46 0.78 -4.16 17.15
CA ALA A 46 1.08 -3.29 18.29
C ALA A 46 -0.19 -2.85 19.00
N ARG A 47 -1.21 -2.39 18.27
CA ARG A 47 -2.46 -1.90 18.89
C ARG A 47 -3.25 -3.01 19.55
N HIS A 48 -3.27 -4.20 18.98
CA HIS A 48 -3.93 -5.36 19.58
C HIS A 48 -3.32 -5.73 20.94
N ASN A 49 -2.00 -5.63 21.06
CA ASN A 49 -1.24 -6.05 22.24
C ASN A 49 -0.83 -4.89 23.16
N GLN A 50 -1.41 -3.71 23.00
CA GLN A 50 -1.05 -2.48 23.73
C GLN A 50 0.46 -2.19 23.67
N GLY A 51 1.07 -2.50 22.54
CA GLY A 51 2.50 -2.33 22.31
C GLY A 51 2.87 -0.98 21.70
N THR A 52 4.12 -0.87 21.29
CA THR A 52 4.71 0.35 20.73
C THR A 52 5.03 0.16 19.25
N MET A 53 4.63 1.12 18.44
CA MET A 53 5.00 1.23 17.02
C MET A 53 6.09 2.27 16.87
N VAL A 54 7.26 1.84 16.41
CA VAL A 54 8.40 2.71 16.11
C VAL A 54 8.46 3.01 14.61
N PHE A 55 8.55 4.28 14.26
CA PHE A 55 8.77 4.72 12.89
C PHE A 55 10.23 5.15 12.74
N ARG A 56 10.98 4.45 11.89
CA ARG A 56 12.40 4.69 11.66
C ARG A 56 12.65 4.92 10.18
N ILE A 57 13.40 5.96 9.84
CA ILE A 57 13.75 6.28 8.47
C ILE A 57 15.12 5.70 8.13
N GLU A 58 15.15 4.84 7.14
CA GLU A 58 16.38 4.23 6.64
C GLU A 58 16.92 5.02 5.45
N ASP A 59 17.53 6.17 5.75
CA ASP A 59 18.01 7.19 4.83
C ASP A 59 19.55 7.21 4.71
N THR A 60 20.18 6.05 4.61
CA THR A 60 21.64 5.94 4.45
C THR A 60 22.10 6.16 3.02
N ASP A 61 21.22 6.15 2.04
CA ASP A 61 21.52 6.36 0.62
C ASP A 61 21.13 7.77 0.18
N ALA A 62 22.04 8.73 0.37
CA ALA A 62 21.81 10.15 0.04
C ALA A 62 21.51 10.42 -1.43
N ALA A 63 21.87 9.52 -2.36
CA ALA A 63 21.59 9.65 -3.78
C ALA A 63 20.13 9.34 -4.13
N ARG A 64 19.46 8.50 -3.33
CA ARG A 64 18.08 8.05 -3.55
C ARG A 64 17.08 8.64 -2.59
N ASP A 65 17.55 9.08 -1.43
CA ASP A 65 16.73 9.57 -0.34
C ASP A 65 16.53 11.08 -0.47
N SER A 66 15.29 11.56 -0.30
CA SER A 66 14.99 12.99 -0.35
C SER A 66 14.06 13.41 0.78
N GLU A 67 14.18 14.66 1.19
CA GLU A 67 13.28 15.26 2.19
C GLU A 67 11.85 15.34 1.66
N GLU A 68 11.68 15.57 0.37
CA GLU A 68 10.36 15.58 -0.28
C GLU A 68 9.69 14.20 -0.19
N SER A 69 10.40 13.14 -0.53
CA SER A 69 9.89 11.76 -0.41
C SER A 69 9.53 11.40 1.03
N TYR A 70 10.32 11.86 1.99
CA TYR A 70 10.02 11.70 3.41
C TYR A 70 8.69 12.38 3.80
N ARG A 71 8.48 13.62 3.36
CA ARG A 71 7.25 14.36 3.62
C ARG A 71 6.03 13.72 2.97
N GLN A 72 6.18 13.23 1.74
CA GLN A 72 5.14 12.48 1.03
C GLN A 72 4.75 11.21 1.79
N LEU A 73 5.74 10.49 2.32
CA LEU A 73 5.50 9.29 3.12
C LEU A 73 4.72 9.62 4.40
N LEU A 74 5.10 10.67 5.13
CA LEU A 74 4.37 11.12 6.31
C LEU A 74 2.93 11.50 6.00
N ASP A 75 2.72 12.26 4.94
CA ASP A 75 1.39 12.67 4.49
C ASP A 75 0.52 11.45 4.15
N SER A 76 1.10 10.46 3.47
CA SER A 76 0.43 9.21 3.12
C SER A 76 0.01 8.41 4.35
N LEU A 77 0.89 8.27 5.34
CA LEU A 77 0.56 7.57 6.58
C LEU A 77 -0.53 8.28 7.39
N ARG A 78 -0.49 9.62 7.43
CA ARG A 78 -1.53 10.43 8.07
C ARG A 78 -2.88 10.29 7.36
N TRP A 79 -2.86 10.30 6.03
CA TRP A 79 -4.08 10.06 5.24
C TRP A 79 -4.69 8.69 5.55
N LEU A 80 -3.86 7.66 5.71
CA LEU A 80 -4.31 6.31 6.06
C LEU A 80 -4.79 6.19 7.51
N GLY A 81 -4.47 7.16 8.38
CA GLY A 81 -4.78 7.10 9.79
C GLY A 81 -3.87 6.16 10.58
N LEU A 82 -2.71 5.82 10.04
CA LEU A 82 -1.69 5.03 10.73
C LEU A 82 -0.79 5.95 11.54
N ASP A 83 -0.84 5.85 12.84
CA ASP A 83 -0.01 6.61 13.77
C ASP A 83 1.18 5.76 14.29
N TRP A 84 2.05 6.39 15.02
CA TRP A 84 3.19 5.72 15.66
C TRP A 84 3.53 6.42 16.98
N ASP A 85 4.28 5.72 17.84
CA ASP A 85 4.56 6.17 19.21
C ASP A 85 5.95 6.79 19.36
N GLU A 86 6.89 6.41 18.50
CA GLU A 86 8.25 6.92 18.44
C GLU A 86 8.65 7.14 16.98
N GLY A 87 9.38 8.20 16.70
CA GLY A 87 9.82 8.49 15.33
C GLY A 87 10.49 9.84 15.20
N PRO A 88 10.90 10.25 13.97
CA PRO A 88 11.67 11.47 13.74
C PRO A 88 10.98 12.75 14.20
N GLU A 89 9.66 12.87 13.99
CA GLU A 89 8.91 14.09 14.31
C GLU A 89 8.53 14.17 15.79
N ILE A 90 8.12 13.04 16.36
CA ILE A 90 7.62 12.99 17.73
C ILE A 90 8.69 12.63 18.76
N GLY A 91 9.86 12.18 18.29
CA GLY A 91 10.95 11.76 19.17
C GLY A 91 10.66 10.46 19.91
N GLY A 92 11.40 10.25 20.99
CA GLY A 92 11.29 9.06 21.83
C GLY A 92 12.59 8.75 22.54
N PRO A 93 12.62 7.68 23.39
CA PRO A 93 13.76 7.37 24.23
C PRO A 93 14.99 6.86 23.45
N HIS A 94 14.82 6.47 22.18
CA HIS A 94 15.89 5.90 21.36
C HIS A 94 16.30 6.81 20.19
N ALA A 95 15.95 8.11 20.28
CA ALA A 95 16.32 9.08 19.24
C ALA A 95 17.84 9.15 19.02
N PRO A 96 18.29 9.53 17.80
CA PRO A 96 17.49 9.87 16.63
C PRO A 96 16.90 8.65 15.92
N TYR A 97 15.82 8.88 15.14
CA TYR A 97 15.12 7.83 14.40
C TYR A 97 15.38 7.87 12.88
N ARG A 98 16.36 8.63 12.46
CA ARG A 98 16.89 8.63 11.09
C ARG A 98 18.27 7.99 11.10
N GLN A 99 18.51 7.01 10.25
CA GLN A 99 19.80 6.31 10.22
C GLN A 99 20.95 7.22 9.81
N SER A 100 20.70 8.20 8.94
CA SER A 100 21.72 9.22 8.59
C SER A 100 22.25 10.02 9.78
N GLN A 101 21.52 10.06 10.88
CA GLN A 101 21.91 10.75 12.11
C GLN A 101 22.51 9.82 13.16
N ARG A 102 22.74 8.54 12.83
CA ARG A 102 23.20 7.48 13.74
C ARG A 102 24.55 6.89 13.34
N MET A 103 25.28 7.53 12.43
CA MET A 103 26.52 6.99 11.87
C MET A 103 27.60 6.67 12.91
N ASP A 104 27.72 7.52 13.94
CA ASP A 104 28.69 7.29 15.05
C ASP A 104 28.34 6.04 15.85
N ILE A 105 27.06 5.75 16.02
CA ILE A 105 26.58 4.53 16.70
C ILE A 105 27.01 3.29 15.92
N TYR A 106 26.82 3.28 14.61
CA TYR A 106 27.18 2.14 13.77
C TYR A 106 28.68 1.89 13.75
N LYS A 107 29.46 2.96 13.69
CA LYS A 107 30.92 2.86 13.75
C LYS A 107 31.39 2.27 15.09
N ASP A 108 30.83 2.72 16.18
CA ASP A 108 31.16 2.21 17.52
C ASP A 108 30.83 0.72 17.63
N VAL A 109 29.68 0.29 17.16
CA VAL A 109 29.29 -1.12 17.17
C VAL A 109 30.19 -1.96 16.25
N ALA A 110 30.53 -1.46 15.06
CA ALA A 110 31.45 -2.16 14.16
C ALA A 110 32.84 -2.32 14.78
N ASP A 111 33.36 -1.29 15.44
CA ASP A 111 34.65 -1.34 16.15
C ASP A 111 34.63 -2.38 17.29
N LYS A 112 33.53 -2.47 18.02
CA LYS A 112 33.35 -3.50 19.07
C LYS A 112 33.31 -4.91 18.50
N LEU A 113 32.66 -5.09 17.34
CA LEU A 113 32.60 -6.39 16.66
C LEU A 113 33.99 -6.83 16.19
N VAL A 114 34.78 -5.93 15.64
CA VAL A 114 36.15 -6.21 15.20
C VAL A 114 37.05 -6.51 16.40
N ALA A 115 37.01 -5.70 17.46
CA ALA A 115 37.79 -5.89 18.66
C ALA A 115 37.47 -7.21 19.38
N GLY A 116 36.19 -7.64 19.31
CA GLY A 116 35.74 -8.90 19.89
C GLY A 116 36.00 -10.14 19.04
N GLY A 117 36.55 -9.98 17.84
CA GLY A 117 36.83 -11.09 16.92
C GLY A 117 35.59 -11.60 16.14
N TYR A 118 34.47 -10.88 16.21
CA TYR A 118 33.22 -11.24 15.48
C TYR A 118 33.20 -10.73 14.04
N ALA A 119 34.05 -9.77 13.72
CA ALA A 119 34.21 -9.22 12.40
C ALA A 119 35.70 -9.02 12.08
N TYR A 120 36.02 -8.91 10.80
CA TYR A 120 37.39 -8.82 10.33
C TYR A 120 37.51 -7.98 9.07
N PRO A 121 38.69 -7.37 8.82
CA PRO A 121 38.94 -6.68 7.55
C PRO A 121 39.12 -7.69 6.42
N CYS A 122 38.46 -7.42 5.30
CA CYS A 122 38.57 -8.22 4.08
C CYS A 122 39.18 -7.38 2.97
N TYR A 123 40.34 -7.80 2.47
CA TYR A 123 41.11 -7.09 1.44
C TYR A 123 40.87 -7.60 0.02
N CYS A 124 39.97 -8.55 -0.17
CA CYS A 124 39.67 -9.10 -1.49
C CYS A 124 39.24 -8.00 -2.46
N THR A 125 39.79 -8.02 -3.70
CA THR A 125 39.32 -7.15 -4.77
C THR A 125 38.07 -7.73 -5.42
N THR A 126 37.34 -6.88 -6.13
CA THR A 126 36.15 -7.32 -6.89
C THR A 126 36.52 -8.40 -7.90
N GLU A 127 37.65 -8.24 -8.58
CA GLU A 127 38.17 -9.20 -9.59
C GLU A 127 38.47 -10.56 -8.94
N GLU A 128 39.13 -10.56 -7.79
CA GLU A 128 39.42 -11.79 -7.03
C GLU A 128 38.15 -12.49 -6.56
N LEU A 129 37.16 -11.74 -6.10
CA LEU A 129 35.88 -12.27 -5.68
C LEU A 129 35.12 -12.90 -6.85
N ASP A 130 35.08 -12.23 -8.01
CA ASP A 130 34.41 -12.71 -9.22
C ASP A 130 35.09 -13.97 -9.75
N GLU A 131 36.40 -14.01 -9.80
CA GLU A 131 37.19 -15.17 -10.25
C GLU A 131 36.90 -16.40 -9.37
N ARG A 132 36.90 -16.24 -8.04
CA ARG A 132 36.61 -17.35 -7.12
C ARG A 132 35.13 -17.79 -7.19
N ARG A 133 34.21 -16.85 -7.40
CA ARG A 133 32.79 -17.14 -7.59
C ARG A 133 32.56 -17.99 -8.85
N GLU A 134 33.18 -17.64 -9.96
CA GLU A 134 33.12 -18.42 -11.21
C GLU A 134 33.73 -19.81 -11.07
N ALA A 135 34.89 -19.91 -10.41
CA ALA A 135 35.53 -21.18 -10.12
C ALA A 135 34.64 -22.09 -9.27
N ALA A 136 33.97 -21.53 -8.28
CA ALA A 136 33.02 -22.26 -7.43
C ALA A 136 31.81 -22.77 -8.24
N ARG A 137 31.25 -21.94 -9.11
CA ARG A 137 30.16 -22.34 -10.02
C ARG A 137 30.56 -23.47 -10.94
N ALA A 138 31.72 -23.36 -11.55
CA ALA A 138 32.25 -24.39 -12.47
C ALA A 138 32.48 -25.72 -11.75
N ALA A 139 32.82 -25.71 -10.46
CA ALA A 139 33.02 -26.88 -9.62
C ALA A 139 31.76 -27.38 -8.94
N GLY A 140 30.59 -26.75 -9.17
CA GLY A 140 29.32 -27.12 -8.52
C GLY A 140 29.29 -26.82 -7.02
N ARG A 141 30.14 -25.92 -6.53
CA ARG A 141 30.19 -25.48 -5.12
C ARG A 141 29.37 -24.21 -4.92
N PRO A 142 28.94 -23.93 -3.66
CA PRO A 142 28.30 -22.65 -3.35
C PRO A 142 29.18 -21.46 -3.76
N SER A 143 28.58 -20.43 -4.38
CA SER A 143 29.28 -19.29 -4.96
C SER A 143 29.39 -18.07 -4.04
N GLY A 144 29.04 -18.21 -2.75
CA GLY A 144 29.17 -17.14 -1.77
C GLY A 144 30.65 -16.90 -1.38
N TYR A 145 30.86 -15.88 -0.55
CA TYR A 145 32.19 -15.54 -0.08
C TYR A 145 32.84 -16.75 0.62
N ASP A 146 34.10 -17.05 0.26
CA ASP A 146 34.82 -18.25 0.69
C ASP A 146 35.56 -18.13 2.03
N GLY A 147 35.51 -16.97 2.69
CA GLY A 147 36.21 -16.74 3.94
C GLY A 147 37.71 -16.46 3.80
N HIS A 148 38.18 -16.13 2.60
CA HIS A 148 39.61 -15.95 2.29
C HIS A 148 40.38 -15.09 3.31
N CYS A 149 39.77 -13.97 3.77
CA CYS A 149 40.43 -13.05 4.70
C CYS A 149 40.08 -13.32 6.18
N ARG A 150 39.41 -14.41 6.50
CA ARG A 150 38.89 -14.71 7.85
C ARG A 150 39.97 -14.74 8.93
N ASP A 151 41.11 -15.32 8.60
CA ASP A 151 42.18 -15.57 9.56
C ASP A 151 43.52 -15.10 8.97
N LEU A 152 43.56 -13.88 8.44
CA LEU A 152 44.80 -13.30 7.94
C LEU A 152 45.80 -13.06 9.03
N THR A 153 47.07 -13.41 8.74
CA THR A 153 48.20 -13.02 9.60
C THR A 153 48.44 -11.51 9.51
N GLU A 154 49.11 -10.94 10.51
CA GLU A 154 49.50 -9.53 10.49
C GLU A 154 50.42 -9.21 9.30
N GLU A 155 51.27 -10.16 8.91
CA GLU A 155 52.13 -10.04 7.73
C GLU A 155 51.32 -9.92 6.43
N ARG A 156 50.26 -10.75 6.30
CA ARG A 156 49.39 -10.71 5.11
C ARG A 156 48.57 -9.43 5.03
N LYS A 157 48.08 -8.97 6.18
CA LYS A 157 47.38 -7.68 6.25
C LYS A 157 48.31 -6.54 5.83
N ALA A 158 49.53 -6.50 6.38
CA ALA A 158 50.52 -5.49 6.03
C ALA A 158 50.87 -5.52 4.53
N ALA A 159 50.99 -6.71 3.93
CA ALA A 159 51.24 -6.87 2.50
C ALA A 159 50.14 -6.29 1.64
N TYR A 160 48.85 -6.53 1.97
CA TYR A 160 47.71 -5.95 1.29
C TYR A 160 47.67 -4.42 1.43
N GLU A 161 47.93 -3.92 2.61
CA GLU A 161 47.98 -2.47 2.88
C GLU A 161 49.11 -1.80 2.07
N ALA A 162 50.29 -2.48 1.95
CA ALA A 162 51.38 -2.00 1.13
C ALA A 162 51.02 -1.92 -0.36
N GLU A 163 50.08 -2.75 -0.82
CA GLU A 163 49.54 -2.70 -2.21
C GLU A 163 48.53 -1.54 -2.34
N GLY A 164 48.21 -0.80 -1.29
CA GLY A 164 47.26 0.28 -1.31
C GLY A 164 45.79 -0.17 -1.20
N ARG A 165 45.53 -1.41 -0.80
CA ARG A 165 44.19 -1.93 -0.63
C ARG A 165 43.54 -1.37 0.64
N THR A 166 42.29 -0.94 0.51
CA THR A 166 41.45 -0.53 1.66
C THR A 166 40.41 -1.63 1.92
N PRO A 167 40.38 -2.20 3.12
CA PRO A 167 39.49 -3.33 3.40
C PRO A 167 38.05 -2.89 3.61
N ILE A 168 37.11 -3.79 3.27
CA ILE A 168 35.78 -3.78 3.84
C ILE A 168 35.80 -4.53 5.16
N VAL A 169 34.77 -4.39 5.98
CA VAL A 169 34.63 -5.19 7.20
C VAL A 169 33.52 -6.23 6.98
N ARG A 170 33.86 -7.49 7.27
CA ARG A 170 32.93 -8.61 7.17
C ARG A 170 32.62 -9.19 8.54
N PHE A 171 31.36 -9.58 8.72
CA PHE A 171 30.93 -10.34 9.89
C PHE A 171 31.30 -11.83 9.71
N ARG A 172 31.84 -12.42 10.77
CA ARG A 172 32.21 -13.84 10.78
C ARG A 172 31.00 -14.69 11.17
N MET A 173 30.45 -15.45 10.22
CA MET A 173 29.35 -16.36 10.49
C MET A 173 29.81 -17.62 11.23
N PRO A 174 28.97 -18.18 12.11
CA PRO A 174 29.28 -19.47 12.73
C PRO A 174 29.29 -20.60 11.71
N ASP A 175 30.06 -21.66 11.99
CA ASP A 175 30.21 -22.83 11.11
C ASP A 175 29.16 -23.93 11.44
N GLU A 176 28.06 -23.57 12.05
CA GLU A 176 26.97 -24.45 12.42
C GLU A 176 25.64 -24.00 11.81
N PRO A 177 24.67 -24.90 11.59
CA PRO A 177 23.36 -24.51 11.09
C PRO A 177 22.64 -23.59 12.06
N ILE A 178 21.84 -22.66 11.52
CA ILE A 178 20.99 -21.75 12.30
C ILE A 178 19.53 -22.19 12.08
N THR A 179 18.86 -22.56 13.17
CA THR A 179 17.45 -22.95 13.18
C THR A 179 16.68 -21.96 14.03
N PHE A 180 15.56 -21.47 13.53
CA PHE A 180 14.66 -20.60 14.29
C PHE A 180 13.20 -20.86 13.87
N THR A 181 12.25 -20.50 14.72
CA THR A 181 10.83 -20.59 14.42
C THR A 181 10.33 -19.20 14.01
N ASP A 182 9.94 -19.08 12.73
CA ASP A 182 9.29 -17.88 12.21
C ASP A 182 7.80 -17.90 12.61
N LEU A 183 7.28 -16.74 13.03
CA LEU A 183 5.89 -16.64 13.50
C LEU A 183 4.84 -16.94 12.40
N VAL A 184 5.22 -16.81 11.15
CA VAL A 184 4.36 -17.06 9.99
C VAL A 184 4.69 -18.37 9.29
N ARG A 185 5.98 -18.67 9.13
CA ARG A 185 6.48 -19.75 8.26
C ARG A 185 6.88 -21.01 9.03
N GLY A 186 6.86 -20.98 10.35
CA GLY A 186 7.27 -22.11 11.18
C GLY A 186 8.78 -22.31 11.28
N GLU A 187 9.21 -23.50 11.62
CA GLU A 187 10.62 -23.82 11.82
C GLU A 187 11.39 -23.81 10.49
N LEU A 188 12.50 -23.07 10.46
CA LEU A 188 13.38 -22.94 9.31
C LEU A 188 14.83 -23.19 9.75
N THR A 189 15.60 -23.86 8.89
CA THR A 189 17.02 -24.15 9.11
C THR A 189 17.84 -23.68 7.92
N PHE A 190 18.93 -22.96 8.22
CA PHE A 190 19.90 -22.47 7.22
C PHE A 190 21.26 -23.09 7.52
N THR A 191 21.85 -23.72 6.51
CA THR A 191 23.17 -24.36 6.63
C THR A 191 24.29 -23.33 6.39
N PRO A 192 25.49 -23.52 6.97
CA PRO A 192 26.60 -22.57 6.82
C PRO A 192 26.98 -22.25 5.36
N GLU A 193 26.89 -23.23 4.47
CA GLU A 193 27.21 -23.07 3.05
C GLU A 193 26.34 -22.02 2.37
N ASN A 194 25.11 -21.86 2.84
CA ASN A 194 24.13 -20.94 2.27
C ASN A 194 24.12 -19.57 2.96
N VAL A 195 24.89 -19.39 4.03
CA VAL A 195 24.98 -18.15 4.80
C VAL A 195 26.44 -17.78 5.05
N PRO A 196 27.19 -17.39 4.01
CA PRO A 196 28.60 -17.05 4.15
C PRO A 196 28.79 -15.74 4.93
N ASP A 197 30.04 -15.47 5.35
CA ASP A 197 30.42 -14.20 5.94
C ASP A 197 30.04 -13.06 4.99
N TYR A 198 29.60 -11.94 5.54
CA TYR A 198 29.02 -10.85 4.75
C TYR A 198 29.56 -9.48 5.20
N GLY A 199 29.55 -8.53 4.27
CA GLY A 199 30.00 -7.17 4.54
C GLY A 199 29.06 -6.41 5.49
N ILE A 200 29.66 -5.66 6.41
CA ILE A 200 28.95 -4.75 7.34
C ILE A 200 29.39 -3.29 7.17
N LEU A 201 30.63 -3.06 6.72
CA LEU A 201 31.14 -1.73 6.38
C LEU A 201 31.77 -1.78 4.98
N ARG A 202 31.58 -0.71 4.21
CA ARG A 202 32.28 -0.48 2.95
C ARG A 202 33.71 -0.05 3.21
N ALA A 203 34.55 -0.07 2.17
CA ALA A 203 35.93 0.38 2.23
C ALA A 203 36.09 1.84 2.69
N ASN A 204 35.10 2.70 2.36
CA ASN A 204 35.09 4.09 2.80
C ASN A 204 34.56 4.28 4.25
N GLY A 205 34.28 3.20 4.97
CA GLY A 205 33.74 3.22 6.32
C GLY A 205 32.22 3.36 6.41
N ALA A 206 31.52 3.52 5.29
CA ALA A 206 30.05 3.63 5.28
C ALA A 206 29.41 2.31 5.71
N PRO A 207 28.45 2.33 6.65
CA PRO A 207 27.76 1.12 7.09
C PRO A 207 26.79 0.60 6.04
N LEU A 208 26.67 -0.73 6.00
CA LEU A 208 25.71 -1.41 5.13
C LEU A 208 24.41 -1.72 5.88
N TYR A 209 23.34 -1.97 5.13
CA TYR A 209 22.04 -2.41 5.66
C TYR A 209 22.17 -3.58 6.62
N THR A 210 23.04 -4.53 6.31
CA THR A 210 23.33 -5.72 7.12
C THR A 210 23.78 -5.43 8.54
N LEU A 211 24.35 -4.26 8.79
CA LEU A 211 24.72 -3.78 10.11
C LEU A 211 23.66 -2.87 10.72
N VAL A 212 23.26 -1.84 9.97
CA VAL A 212 22.46 -0.73 10.53
C VAL A 212 21.05 -1.17 10.94
N ASN A 213 20.40 -2.02 10.14
CA ASN A 213 19.05 -2.46 10.43
C ASN A 213 18.97 -3.28 11.74
N PRO A 214 19.74 -4.38 11.93
CA PRO A 214 19.68 -5.13 13.18
C PRO A 214 20.25 -4.37 14.39
N VAL A 215 21.24 -3.51 14.20
CA VAL A 215 21.77 -2.69 15.31
C VAL A 215 20.69 -1.73 15.82
N ASP A 216 19.95 -1.09 14.94
CA ASP A 216 18.86 -0.21 15.34
C ASP A 216 17.74 -0.99 16.02
N ASP A 217 17.37 -2.15 15.49
CA ASP A 217 16.37 -3.02 16.13
C ASP A 217 16.82 -3.41 17.55
N ALA A 218 18.08 -3.76 17.72
CA ALA A 218 18.66 -4.10 19.03
C ALA A 218 18.60 -2.91 20.00
N LEU A 219 19.11 -1.75 19.58
CA LEU A 219 19.20 -0.56 20.44
C LEU A 219 17.83 0.08 20.72
N MET A 220 16.89 -0.07 19.81
CA MET A 220 15.49 0.40 19.99
C MET A 220 14.62 -0.64 20.70
N GLU A 221 15.22 -1.75 21.13
CA GLU A 221 14.57 -2.80 21.90
C GLU A 221 13.34 -3.40 21.18
N ILE A 222 13.44 -3.57 19.88
CA ILE A 222 12.37 -4.18 19.06
C ILE A 222 12.24 -5.66 19.46
N THR A 223 11.03 -6.07 19.80
CA THR A 223 10.72 -7.44 20.24
C THR A 223 10.26 -8.34 19.09
N HIS A 224 9.63 -7.74 18.08
CA HIS A 224 9.06 -8.46 16.93
C HIS A 224 9.43 -7.75 15.64
N VAL A 225 10.08 -8.47 14.73
CA VAL A 225 10.44 -8.00 13.40
C VAL A 225 9.48 -8.64 12.40
N LEU A 226 8.45 -7.88 12.02
CA LEU A 226 7.42 -8.29 11.06
C LEU A 226 7.67 -7.57 9.73
N ARG A 227 8.02 -8.33 8.70
CA ARG A 227 8.50 -7.77 7.43
C ARG A 227 8.20 -8.70 6.26
N GLY A 228 8.45 -8.25 5.03
CA GLY A 228 8.26 -9.08 3.84
C GLY A 228 9.20 -10.29 3.79
N GLU A 229 8.75 -11.37 3.17
CA GLU A 229 9.53 -12.61 3.06
C GLU A 229 10.77 -12.48 2.14
N ASP A 230 10.87 -11.40 1.36
CA ASP A 230 12.08 -11.08 0.59
C ASP A 230 13.31 -10.85 1.48
N LEU A 231 13.10 -10.56 2.77
CA LEU A 231 14.15 -10.40 3.77
C LEU A 231 14.41 -11.66 4.60
N LEU A 232 13.74 -12.76 4.31
CA LEU A 232 13.89 -14.01 5.06
C LEU A 232 15.33 -14.54 5.06
N SER A 233 16.00 -14.47 3.91
CA SER A 233 17.39 -14.91 3.77
C SER A 233 18.39 -14.10 4.61
N SER A 234 18.03 -12.89 5.00
CA SER A 234 18.85 -12.05 5.90
C SER A 234 18.72 -12.47 7.37
N THR A 235 17.68 -13.18 7.73
CA THR A 235 17.37 -13.50 9.13
C THR A 235 18.44 -14.35 9.81
N PRO A 236 18.99 -15.42 9.22
CA PRO A 236 20.08 -16.17 9.89
C PRO A 236 21.33 -15.33 10.10
N ARG A 237 21.63 -14.40 9.18
CA ARG A 237 22.75 -13.44 9.35
C ARG A 237 22.51 -12.54 10.56
N GLN A 238 21.29 -12.04 10.69
CA GLN A 238 20.90 -11.15 11.78
C GLN A 238 20.87 -11.87 13.12
N ILE A 239 20.41 -13.12 13.17
CA ILE A 239 20.43 -13.93 14.38
C ILE A 239 21.89 -14.13 14.87
N ALA A 240 22.82 -14.45 13.97
CA ALA A 240 24.23 -14.57 14.31
C ALA A 240 24.81 -13.25 14.82
N LEU A 241 24.47 -12.15 14.18
CA LEU A 241 24.89 -10.82 14.61
C LEU A 241 24.32 -10.48 16.00
N TYR A 242 23.03 -10.74 16.24
CA TYR A 242 22.43 -10.53 17.57
C TYR A 242 23.14 -11.30 18.68
N LYS A 243 23.53 -12.54 18.43
CA LYS A 243 24.30 -13.32 19.41
C LYS A 243 25.60 -12.62 19.79
N ALA A 244 26.33 -12.11 18.80
CA ALA A 244 27.55 -11.32 19.04
C ALA A 244 27.25 -10.02 19.79
N LEU A 245 26.19 -9.31 19.42
CA LEU A 245 25.76 -8.07 20.08
C LEU A 245 25.36 -8.30 21.54
N ILE A 246 24.73 -9.42 21.85
CA ILE A 246 24.38 -9.80 23.22
C ILE A 246 25.65 -10.03 24.04
N GLU A 247 26.62 -10.77 23.51
CA GLU A 247 27.90 -11.01 24.19
C GLU A 247 28.70 -9.71 24.44
N LEU A 248 28.57 -8.75 23.52
CA LEU A 248 29.19 -7.43 23.65
C LEU A 248 28.37 -6.45 24.52
N GLY A 249 27.22 -6.85 25.03
CA GLY A 249 26.36 -5.99 25.84
C GLY A 249 25.60 -4.92 25.08
N VAL A 250 25.54 -5.03 23.76
CA VAL A 250 24.81 -4.07 22.88
C VAL A 250 23.35 -4.44 22.76
N ALA A 251 23.03 -5.72 22.68
CA ALA A 251 21.65 -6.21 22.61
C ALA A 251 21.30 -7.00 23.87
N LYS A 252 20.02 -7.05 24.23
CA LYS A 252 19.52 -7.80 25.38
C LYS A 252 18.98 -9.18 24.96
N GLU A 253 18.28 -9.25 23.83
CA GLU A 253 17.66 -10.47 23.32
C GLU A 253 17.57 -10.44 21.80
N ILE A 254 17.32 -11.59 21.19
CA ILE A 254 17.05 -11.70 19.76
C ILE A 254 15.55 -11.49 19.57
N PRO A 255 15.08 -10.61 18.67
CA PRO A 255 13.66 -10.44 18.43
C PRO A 255 13.04 -11.70 17.84
N ALA A 256 11.72 -11.86 18.01
CA ALA A 256 10.96 -12.81 17.23
C ALA A 256 10.80 -12.29 15.80
N PHE A 257 10.78 -13.19 14.82
CA PHE A 257 10.64 -12.83 13.40
C PHE A 257 9.35 -13.39 12.81
N GLY A 258 8.67 -12.58 12.01
CA GLY A 258 7.53 -12.99 11.21
C GLY A 258 7.69 -12.48 9.79
N HIS A 259 7.73 -13.39 8.81
CA HIS A 259 7.91 -13.02 7.41
C HIS A 259 6.60 -13.15 6.64
N LEU A 260 6.09 -11.99 6.22
CA LEU A 260 4.81 -11.85 5.53
C LEU A 260 4.92 -12.35 4.08
N PRO A 261 3.86 -12.97 3.55
CA PRO A 261 3.89 -13.50 2.18
C PRO A 261 4.05 -12.40 1.14
N TYR A 262 4.62 -12.76 -0.01
CA TYR A 262 4.67 -11.88 -1.17
C TYR A 262 3.27 -11.44 -1.59
N VAL A 263 3.17 -10.21 -2.09
CA VAL A 263 2.01 -9.74 -2.83
C VAL A 263 2.30 -9.94 -4.31
N MET A 264 1.49 -10.77 -4.96
CA MET A 264 1.64 -11.12 -6.36
C MET A 264 0.76 -10.23 -7.23
N GLY A 265 1.29 -9.79 -8.36
CA GLY A 265 0.54 -9.14 -9.42
C GLY A 265 0.02 -10.13 -10.45
N GLU A 266 -0.21 -9.66 -11.66
CA GLU A 266 -0.64 -10.50 -12.78
C GLU A 266 0.45 -11.48 -13.21
N GLY A 267 0.04 -12.63 -13.73
CA GLY A 267 0.94 -13.62 -14.31
C GLY A 267 1.87 -14.32 -13.33
N ASN A 268 1.47 -14.47 -12.06
CA ASN A 268 2.26 -15.10 -10.99
C ASN A 268 3.61 -14.42 -10.73
N LYS A 269 3.71 -13.13 -11.02
CA LYS A 269 4.89 -12.31 -10.73
C LYS A 269 4.65 -11.48 -9.49
N LYS A 270 5.70 -11.26 -8.70
CA LYS A 270 5.66 -10.34 -7.57
C LYS A 270 5.22 -8.96 -8.06
N LEU A 271 4.30 -8.33 -7.35
CA LEU A 271 3.87 -6.96 -7.62
C LEU A 271 5.08 -6.01 -7.53
N SER A 272 5.40 -5.35 -8.63
CA SER A 272 6.60 -4.50 -8.73
C SER A 272 6.23 -3.02 -8.66
N LYS A 273 7.22 -2.17 -8.36
CA LYS A 273 7.06 -0.70 -8.38
C LYS A 273 6.64 -0.16 -9.76
N ARG A 274 6.84 -0.95 -10.83
CA ARG A 274 6.45 -0.57 -12.20
C ARG A 274 4.96 -0.80 -12.48
N ASP A 275 4.31 -1.63 -11.67
CA ASP A 275 2.87 -1.87 -11.81
C ASP A 275 2.11 -0.66 -11.27
N PRO A 276 1.22 -0.02 -12.06
CA PRO A 276 0.46 1.15 -11.59
C PRO A 276 -0.30 0.89 -10.30
N GLN A 277 -0.88 -0.30 -10.15
CA GLN A 277 -1.63 -0.73 -8.96
C GLN A 277 -0.76 -0.93 -7.71
N ALA A 278 0.56 -0.83 -7.83
CA ALA A 278 1.47 -0.88 -6.68
C ALA A 278 1.60 0.47 -5.97
N SER A 279 1.27 1.58 -6.64
CA SER A 279 1.42 2.93 -6.08
C SER A 279 0.26 3.31 -5.18
N LEU A 280 0.55 3.68 -3.94
CA LEU A 280 -0.46 4.18 -3.00
C LEU A 280 -1.17 5.43 -3.54
N ASN A 281 -0.45 6.31 -4.23
CA ASN A 281 -1.01 7.55 -4.78
C ASN A 281 -2.13 7.29 -5.78
N LEU A 282 -2.05 6.19 -6.56
CA LEU A 282 -3.11 5.82 -7.49
C LEU A 282 -4.47 5.68 -6.77
N TYR A 283 -4.47 5.03 -5.63
CA TYR A 283 -5.71 4.79 -4.86
C TYR A 283 -6.25 6.07 -4.26
N ARG A 284 -5.36 6.91 -3.74
CA ARG A 284 -5.74 8.20 -3.18
C ARG A 284 -6.33 9.12 -4.26
N GLU A 285 -5.70 9.20 -5.43
CA GLU A 285 -6.17 10.00 -6.57
C GLU A 285 -7.49 9.50 -7.13
N ARG A 286 -7.70 8.19 -7.15
CA ARG A 286 -8.95 7.57 -7.59
C ARG A 286 -10.09 7.75 -6.59
N GLY A 287 -9.81 8.16 -5.38
CA GLY A 287 -10.83 8.32 -4.35
C GLY A 287 -11.18 7.04 -3.62
N PHE A 288 -10.20 6.17 -3.39
CA PHE A 288 -10.36 5.15 -2.36
C PHE A 288 -10.45 5.82 -0.99
N LEU A 289 -11.36 5.35 -0.16
CA LEU A 289 -11.36 5.74 1.24
C LEU A 289 -10.19 5.06 1.95
N PRO A 290 -9.52 5.74 2.91
CA PRO A 290 -8.46 5.10 3.70
C PRO A 290 -8.92 3.79 4.33
N GLU A 291 -10.11 3.76 4.91
CA GLU A 291 -10.70 2.57 5.53
C GLU A 291 -10.90 1.43 4.54
N GLY A 292 -11.36 1.74 3.32
CA GLY A 292 -11.57 0.76 2.27
C GLY A 292 -10.26 0.15 1.80
N LEU A 293 -9.25 0.98 1.58
CA LEU A 293 -7.93 0.51 1.17
C LEU A 293 -7.28 -0.35 2.25
N LEU A 294 -7.28 0.10 3.50
CA LEU A 294 -6.69 -0.65 4.61
C LEU A 294 -7.42 -1.98 4.84
N ASN A 295 -8.75 -1.99 4.76
CA ASN A 295 -9.52 -3.24 4.84
C ASN A 295 -9.05 -4.23 3.78
N TYR A 296 -8.94 -3.79 2.52
CA TYR A 296 -8.48 -4.67 1.45
C TYR A 296 -7.04 -5.15 1.67
N LEU A 297 -6.11 -4.26 2.01
CA LEU A 297 -4.71 -4.62 2.27
C LEU A 297 -4.57 -5.62 3.42
N SER A 298 -5.47 -5.56 4.41
CA SER A 298 -5.50 -6.54 5.51
C SER A 298 -5.72 -7.96 5.02
N LEU A 299 -6.43 -8.14 3.92
CA LEU A 299 -6.74 -9.45 3.33
C LEU A 299 -5.58 -10.06 2.55
N LEU A 300 -4.50 -9.31 2.36
CA LEU A 300 -3.30 -9.79 1.67
C LEU A 300 -2.42 -10.60 2.64
N GLY A 301 -2.87 -11.79 2.98
CA GLY A 301 -2.20 -12.71 3.87
C GLY A 301 -2.90 -12.96 5.19
N TRP A 302 -4.02 -12.30 5.46
CA TRP A 302 -4.80 -12.46 6.70
C TRP A 302 -6.29 -12.50 6.39
N SER A 303 -7.08 -13.11 7.27
CA SER A 303 -8.54 -13.20 7.16
C SER A 303 -9.18 -12.76 8.46
N PHE A 304 -10.24 -11.97 8.37
CA PHE A 304 -11.05 -11.61 9.53
C PHE A 304 -11.87 -12.80 10.04
N SER A 305 -12.57 -13.45 9.12
CA SER A 305 -13.28 -14.72 9.34
C SER A 305 -13.45 -15.43 7.99
N ALA A 306 -13.94 -16.67 8.02
CA ALA A 306 -14.11 -17.49 6.81
C ALA A 306 -15.10 -16.88 5.80
N ASP A 307 -16.06 -16.09 6.27
CA ASP A 307 -17.18 -15.58 5.48
C ASP A 307 -17.33 -14.06 5.50
N GLN A 308 -16.40 -13.33 6.14
CA GLN A 308 -16.49 -11.87 6.26
C GLN A 308 -15.18 -11.20 5.82
N ASP A 309 -15.25 -10.47 4.71
CA ASP A 309 -14.14 -9.69 4.18
C ASP A 309 -14.25 -8.19 4.49
N LEU A 310 -15.45 -7.74 4.86
CA LEU A 310 -15.73 -6.33 5.16
C LEU A 310 -15.71 -6.09 6.66
N PHE A 311 -14.79 -5.23 7.09
CA PHE A 311 -14.63 -4.88 8.50
C PHE A 311 -13.99 -3.50 8.63
N THR A 312 -14.11 -2.92 9.81
CA THR A 312 -13.42 -1.68 10.17
C THR A 312 -12.02 -1.97 10.70
N ILE A 313 -11.17 -0.96 10.71
CA ILE A 313 -9.80 -1.12 11.26
C ILE A 313 -9.83 -1.39 12.78
N PRO A 314 -10.67 -0.74 13.59
CA PRO A 314 -10.84 -1.15 14.98
C PRO A 314 -11.24 -2.62 15.16
N GLU A 315 -12.12 -3.14 14.31
CA GLU A 315 -12.49 -4.57 14.32
C GLU A 315 -11.30 -5.46 13.97
N MET A 316 -10.48 -5.06 12.99
CA MET A 316 -9.23 -5.76 12.65
C MET A 316 -8.29 -5.83 13.86
N VAL A 317 -8.09 -4.71 14.54
CA VAL A 317 -7.21 -4.63 15.72
C VAL A 317 -7.66 -5.59 16.82
N GLU A 318 -8.95 -5.71 17.04
CA GLU A 318 -9.49 -6.66 18.04
C GLU A 318 -9.12 -8.11 17.77
N ARG A 319 -8.98 -8.47 16.50
CA ARG A 319 -8.78 -9.88 16.06
C ARG A 319 -7.38 -10.19 15.53
N PHE A 320 -6.58 -9.18 15.25
CA PHE A 320 -5.31 -9.42 14.56
C PHE A 320 -4.33 -10.21 15.42
N ASP A 321 -3.91 -11.37 14.89
CA ASP A 321 -2.82 -12.18 15.46
C ASP A 321 -1.88 -12.53 14.30
N ILE A 322 -0.59 -12.31 14.51
CA ILE A 322 0.43 -12.63 13.51
C ILE A 322 0.47 -14.14 13.20
N ALA A 323 0.07 -14.98 14.16
CA ALA A 323 -0.01 -16.43 13.96
C ALA A 323 -1.06 -16.84 12.92
N ASP A 324 -2.04 -15.99 12.64
CA ASP A 324 -3.09 -16.22 11.65
C ASP A 324 -2.70 -15.79 10.23
N VAL A 325 -1.51 -15.20 10.06
CA VAL A 325 -1.03 -14.78 8.74
C VAL A 325 -0.61 -16.02 7.94
N ASN A 326 -1.12 -16.10 6.71
CA ASN A 326 -0.83 -17.19 5.80
C ASN A 326 0.55 -17.02 5.17
N ALA A 327 1.32 -18.11 5.11
CA ALA A 327 2.65 -18.09 4.49
C ALA A 327 2.61 -18.09 2.95
N ASN A 328 1.49 -18.48 2.33
CA ASN A 328 1.36 -18.54 0.88
C ASN A 328 1.28 -17.14 0.26
N PRO A 329 1.82 -16.95 -0.96
CA PRO A 329 1.71 -15.66 -1.64
C PRO A 329 0.26 -15.18 -1.75
N ALA A 330 0.05 -13.89 -1.50
CA ALA A 330 -1.25 -13.25 -1.62
C ALA A 330 -1.36 -12.57 -2.99
N ARG A 331 -2.46 -12.82 -3.69
CA ARG A 331 -2.69 -12.22 -5.00
C ARG A 331 -3.42 -10.90 -4.87
N PHE A 332 -2.88 -9.85 -5.47
CA PHE A 332 -3.52 -8.55 -5.54
C PHE A 332 -4.66 -8.58 -6.56
N ASP A 333 -5.87 -8.27 -6.10
CA ASP A 333 -7.09 -8.25 -6.91
C ASP A 333 -7.73 -6.86 -6.83
N LEU A 334 -7.51 -6.06 -7.88
CA LEU A 334 -8.02 -4.68 -7.95
C LEU A 334 -9.55 -4.63 -7.90
N LYS A 335 -10.23 -5.56 -8.55
CA LYS A 335 -11.71 -5.60 -8.54
C LYS A 335 -12.24 -5.83 -7.13
N LYS A 336 -11.59 -6.71 -6.38
CA LYS A 336 -11.95 -6.95 -4.98
C LYS A 336 -11.69 -5.71 -4.12
N ALA A 337 -10.57 -5.03 -4.34
CA ALA A 337 -10.27 -3.76 -3.67
C ALA A 337 -11.35 -2.72 -3.94
N GLU A 338 -11.77 -2.55 -5.19
CA GLU A 338 -12.83 -1.64 -5.59
C GLU A 338 -14.18 -2.00 -4.95
N SER A 339 -14.53 -3.30 -4.93
CA SER A 339 -15.77 -3.79 -4.32
C SER A 339 -15.81 -3.49 -2.82
N ILE A 340 -14.72 -3.72 -2.11
CA ILE A 340 -14.61 -3.43 -0.67
C ILE A 340 -14.70 -1.92 -0.44
N ASN A 341 -14.03 -1.12 -1.26
CA ASN A 341 -14.11 0.34 -1.16
C ASN A 341 -15.53 0.85 -1.37
N ALA A 342 -16.24 0.31 -2.37
CA ALA A 342 -17.63 0.64 -2.63
C ALA A 342 -18.52 0.36 -1.41
N ASP A 343 -18.29 -0.75 -0.72
CA ASP A 343 -19.02 -1.09 0.51
C ASP A 343 -18.74 -0.09 1.63
N HIS A 344 -17.52 0.35 1.78
CA HIS A 344 -17.17 1.39 2.75
C HIS A 344 -17.79 2.75 2.42
N ILE A 345 -17.85 3.11 1.14
CA ILE A 345 -18.54 4.32 0.69
C ILE A 345 -20.01 4.27 1.10
N ARG A 346 -20.69 3.14 0.87
CA ARG A 346 -22.11 2.97 1.22
C ARG A 346 -22.40 3.03 2.71
N ARG A 347 -21.41 2.72 3.54
CA ARG A 347 -21.54 2.77 5.02
C ARG A 347 -21.40 4.16 5.61
N LEU A 348 -20.85 5.12 4.87
CA LEU A 348 -20.77 6.51 5.35
C LEU A 348 -22.19 7.09 5.51
N ASP A 349 -22.39 7.97 6.47
CA ASP A 349 -23.58 8.79 6.44
C ASP A 349 -23.51 9.75 5.24
N VAL A 350 -24.66 10.24 4.79
CA VAL A 350 -24.76 11.04 3.55
C VAL A 350 -23.91 12.30 3.64
N LYS A 351 -23.85 12.93 4.80
CA LYS A 351 -23.07 14.15 5.02
C LYS A 351 -21.57 13.86 4.89
N ALA A 352 -21.09 12.80 5.53
CA ALA A 352 -19.69 12.38 5.43
C ALA A 352 -19.32 12.00 4.00
N PHE A 353 -20.22 11.29 3.29
CA PHE A 353 -20.06 10.98 1.87
C PHE A 353 -19.93 12.24 1.01
N ALA A 354 -20.83 13.19 1.22
CA ALA A 354 -20.83 14.45 0.46
C ALA A 354 -19.54 15.24 0.68
N GLU A 355 -19.04 15.30 1.91
CA GLU A 355 -17.76 15.93 2.24
C GLU A 355 -16.57 15.19 1.60
N ALA A 356 -16.59 13.86 1.62
CA ALA A 356 -15.54 13.05 1.01
C ALA A 356 -15.41 13.27 -0.50
N CYS A 357 -16.50 13.57 -1.19
CA CYS A 357 -16.52 13.84 -2.64
C CYS A 357 -16.00 15.23 -3.04
N GLU A 358 -15.88 16.17 -2.09
CA GLU A 358 -15.52 17.58 -2.38
C GLU A 358 -14.31 17.78 -3.30
N PRO A 359 -13.18 17.06 -3.13
CA PRO A 359 -12.04 17.25 -4.02
C PRO A 359 -12.36 17.04 -5.50
N TRP A 360 -13.30 16.15 -5.81
CA TRP A 360 -13.67 15.80 -7.20
C TRP A 360 -14.81 16.65 -7.75
N LEU A 361 -15.33 17.57 -6.97
CA LEU A 361 -16.38 18.51 -7.37
C LEU A 361 -15.84 19.92 -7.68
N ARG A 362 -14.54 20.10 -7.57
CA ARG A 362 -13.85 21.37 -7.81
C ARG A 362 -12.58 21.17 -8.64
N ALA A 363 -12.00 22.30 -9.07
CA ALA A 363 -10.73 22.27 -9.79
C ALA A 363 -9.64 21.53 -8.98
N PRO A 364 -8.72 20.81 -9.65
CA PRO A 364 -8.60 20.66 -11.11
C PRO A 364 -9.50 19.55 -11.70
N HIS A 365 -10.24 18.81 -10.89
CA HIS A 365 -11.01 17.64 -11.33
C HIS A 365 -12.33 17.98 -12.02
N ALA A 366 -13.00 19.02 -11.55
CA ALA A 366 -14.30 19.42 -12.09
C ALA A 366 -14.17 20.14 -13.44
N PRO A 367 -14.90 19.72 -14.48
CA PRO A 367 -14.90 20.38 -15.79
C PRO A 367 -15.80 21.62 -15.86
N TRP A 368 -16.59 21.90 -14.82
CA TRP A 368 -17.48 23.06 -14.74
C TRP A 368 -16.79 24.24 -14.03
N ALA A 369 -17.31 25.45 -14.31
CA ALA A 369 -16.86 26.65 -13.62
C ALA A 369 -17.33 26.65 -12.16
N PRO A 370 -16.55 27.21 -11.22
CA PRO A 370 -16.96 27.26 -9.80
C PRO A 370 -18.33 27.90 -9.56
N GLU A 371 -18.68 28.92 -10.32
CA GLU A 371 -19.96 29.61 -10.24
C GLU A 371 -21.15 28.77 -10.72
N ASP A 372 -20.90 27.73 -11.51
CA ASP A 372 -21.94 26.83 -12.02
C ASP A 372 -22.23 25.67 -11.08
N PHE A 373 -21.45 25.50 -10.03
CA PHE A 373 -21.69 24.50 -9.01
C PHE A 373 -22.84 24.92 -8.11
N ASP A 374 -23.87 24.10 -8.09
CA ASP A 374 -25.05 24.31 -7.23
C ASP A 374 -25.00 23.33 -6.05
N ARG A 375 -24.69 23.85 -4.87
CA ARG A 375 -24.58 23.03 -3.66
C ARG A 375 -25.88 22.35 -3.27
N ALA A 376 -27.03 23.01 -3.45
CA ALA A 376 -28.33 22.41 -3.16
C ALA A 376 -28.61 21.21 -4.07
N ALA A 377 -28.29 21.34 -5.36
CA ALA A 377 -28.42 20.24 -6.32
C ALA A 377 -27.48 19.09 -5.95
N TRP A 378 -26.24 19.39 -5.55
CA TRP A 378 -25.30 18.38 -5.09
C TRP A 378 -25.83 17.63 -3.87
N GLU A 379 -26.27 18.34 -2.85
CA GLU A 379 -26.82 17.73 -1.62
C GLU A 379 -28.06 16.87 -1.93
N ALA A 380 -28.89 17.29 -2.87
CA ALA A 380 -30.06 16.53 -3.28
C ALA A 380 -29.69 15.23 -4.02
N VAL A 381 -28.64 15.24 -4.85
CA VAL A 381 -28.23 14.07 -5.65
C VAL A 381 -27.31 13.13 -4.89
N ALA A 382 -26.61 13.60 -3.87
CA ALA A 382 -25.61 12.82 -3.14
C ALA A 382 -26.13 11.47 -2.63
N PRO A 383 -27.31 11.33 -2.03
CA PRO A 383 -27.83 10.02 -1.59
C PRO A 383 -27.99 9.02 -2.74
N HIS A 384 -28.35 9.51 -3.93
CA HIS A 384 -28.53 8.67 -5.12
C HIS A 384 -27.20 8.25 -5.74
N ALA A 385 -26.15 9.06 -5.58
CA ALA A 385 -24.80 8.76 -6.04
C ALA A 385 -24.09 7.76 -5.14
N GLN A 386 -24.27 7.86 -3.84
CA GLN A 386 -23.54 7.08 -2.84
C GLN A 386 -23.64 5.57 -3.09
N THR A 387 -24.78 5.05 -3.50
CA THR A 387 -25.00 3.63 -3.73
C THR A 387 -24.40 3.12 -5.03
N ARG A 388 -23.89 4.01 -5.88
CA ARG A 388 -23.43 3.68 -7.23
C ARG A 388 -21.95 3.87 -7.45
N LEU A 389 -21.23 4.47 -6.50
CA LEU A 389 -19.81 4.73 -6.64
C LEU A 389 -18.98 3.52 -6.21
N THR A 390 -17.98 3.21 -7.00
CA THR A 390 -16.90 2.28 -6.65
C THR A 390 -15.74 3.04 -5.98
N VAL A 391 -15.41 4.21 -6.54
CA VAL A 391 -14.42 5.14 -6.03
C VAL A 391 -14.98 6.56 -6.09
N LEU A 392 -14.49 7.45 -5.22
CA LEU A 392 -15.04 8.80 -5.12
C LEU A 392 -14.81 9.65 -6.37
N SER A 393 -13.74 9.39 -7.13
CA SER A 393 -13.47 10.13 -8.37
C SER A 393 -14.55 9.93 -9.45
N ASP A 394 -15.31 8.86 -9.36
CA ASP A 394 -16.41 8.60 -10.28
C ASP A 394 -17.53 9.65 -10.17
N ILE A 395 -17.59 10.38 -9.06
CA ILE A 395 -18.66 11.36 -8.83
C ILE A 395 -18.66 12.46 -9.89
N THR A 396 -17.50 12.90 -10.36
CA THR A 396 -17.38 14.00 -11.32
C THR A 396 -18.20 13.71 -12.58
N ALA A 397 -17.99 12.54 -13.18
CA ALA A 397 -18.72 12.13 -14.39
C ALA A 397 -20.20 11.81 -14.12
N ASN A 398 -20.52 11.38 -12.89
CA ASN A 398 -21.91 11.04 -12.53
C ASN A 398 -22.80 12.27 -12.32
N VAL A 399 -22.24 13.41 -11.95
CA VAL A 399 -23.00 14.63 -11.64
C VAL A 399 -22.74 15.80 -12.59
N ASP A 400 -21.84 15.66 -13.55
CA ASP A 400 -21.46 16.76 -14.46
C ASP A 400 -22.65 17.36 -15.21
N PHE A 401 -23.66 16.56 -15.55
CA PHE A 401 -24.86 17.04 -16.22
C PHE A 401 -25.61 18.11 -15.43
N LEU A 402 -25.45 18.16 -14.09
CA LEU A 402 -26.09 19.16 -13.24
C LEU A 402 -25.41 20.52 -13.34
N PHE A 403 -24.11 20.55 -13.62
CA PHE A 403 -23.28 21.76 -13.49
C PHE A 403 -22.68 22.26 -14.82
N LEU A 404 -22.78 21.48 -15.88
CA LEU A 404 -22.40 21.89 -17.22
C LEU A 404 -23.58 22.49 -17.97
N PRO A 405 -23.37 23.51 -18.83
CA PRO A 405 -24.43 24.07 -19.63
C PRO A 405 -25.03 23.07 -20.59
N GLU A 406 -24.22 22.15 -21.11
CA GLU A 406 -24.64 21.06 -22.00
C GLU A 406 -24.08 19.73 -21.49
N PRO A 407 -24.81 18.61 -21.67
CA PRO A 407 -24.27 17.32 -21.24
C PRO A 407 -23.07 16.93 -22.10
N VAL A 408 -22.10 16.22 -21.48
CA VAL A 408 -20.98 15.64 -22.20
C VAL A 408 -21.50 14.53 -23.10
N SER A 409 -21.38 14.72 -24.43
CA SER A 409 -21.84 13.75 -25.40
C SER A 409 -20.86 12.60 -25.55
N ASP A 410 -21.32 11.39 -25.25
CA ASP A 410 -20.63 10.15 -25.55
C ASP A 410 -21.23 9.55 -26.82
N GLN A 411 -20.45 9.50 -27.91
CA GLN A 411 -20.92 9.02 -29.20
C GLN A 411 -21.42 7.58 -29.13
N ALA A 412 -20.75 6.71 -28.40
CA ALA A 412 -21.16 5.31 -28.25
C ALA A 412 -22.51 5.20 -27.52
N SER A 413 -22.72 6.01 -26.48
CA SER A 413 -23.98 6.09 -25.76
C SER A 413 -25.09 6.64 -26.66
N TRP A 414 -24.81 7.66 -27.43
CA TRP A 414 -25.74 8.22 -28.38
C TRP A 414 -26.19 7.19 -29.42
N ASP A 415 -25.25 6.53 -30.09
CA ASP A 415 -25.54 5.52 -31.11
C ASP A 415 -26.35 4.34 -30.54
N LYS A 416 -26.06 3.95 -29.32
CA LYS A 416 -26.79 2.86 -28.66
C LYS A 416 -28.22 3.24 -28.28
N ALA A 417 -28.42 4.44 -27.78
CA ALA A 417 -29.71 4.90 -27.29
C ALA A 417 -30.66 5.38 -28.43
N MET A 418 -30.10 5.97 -29.49
CA MET A 418 -30.87 6.57 -30.58
C MET A 418 -31.11 5.60 -31.71
N LYS A 419 -31.53 4.37 -31.40
CA LYS A 419 -31.93 3.34 -32.35
C LYS A 419 -33.44 3.37 -32.56
N GLY A 420 -33.88 2.92 -33.73
CA GLY A 420 -35.32 2.89 -34.09
C GLY A 420 -35.82 4.28 -34.43
N GLU A 421 -36.88 4.74 -33.77
CA GLU A 421 -37.52 6.04 -34.00
C GLU A 421 -37.34 6.96 -32.75
N PRO A 422 -36.11 7.37 -32.40
CA PRO A 422 -35.86 8.14 -31.19
C PRO A 422 -36.53 9.53 -31.24
N ALA A 423 -36.62 10.16 -32.41
CA ALA A 423 -37.22 11.48 -32.55
C ALA A 423 -38.73 11.46 -32.19
N ALA A 424 -39.45 10.45 -32.62
CA ALA A 424 -40.86 10.30 -32.29
C ALA A 424 -41.06 10.09 -30.78
N LEU A 425 -40.28 9.21 -30.18
CA LEU A 425 -40.30 8.97 -28.73
C LEU A 425 -39.98 10.24 -27.92
N LEU A 426 -38.88 10.93 -28.27
CA LEU A 426 -38.47 12.14 -27.57
C LEU A 426 -39.47 13.27 -27.67
N THR A 427 -40.12 13.41 -28.83
CA THR A 427 -41.21 14.39 -29.02
C THR A 427 -42.37 14.12 -28.08
N THR A 428 -42.83 12.87 -28.00
CA THR A 428 -43.92 12.48 -27.09
C THR A 428 -43.50 12.61 -25.63
N ALA A 429 -42.27 12.17 -25.29
CA ALA A 429 -41.72 12.31 -23.92
C ALA A 429 -41.65 13.78 -23.48
N ARG A 430 -41.24 14.68 -24.41
CA ARG A 430 -41.21 16.11 -24.12
C ARG A 430 -42.58 16.67 -23.77
N GLU A 431 -43.59 16.32 -24.56
CA GLU A 431 -44.97 16.76 -24.31
C GLU A 431 -45.49 16.26 -22.95
N LYS A 432 -45.25 14.98 -22.64
CA LYS A 432 -45.69 14.38 -21.39
C LYS A 432 -44.95 14.98 -20.18
N LEU A 433 -43.67 15.21 -20.33
CA LEU A 433 -42.84 15.83 -19.25
C LEU A 433 -43.22 17.29 -19.03
N ASP A 434 -43.56 18.02 -20.09
CA ASP A 434 -44.01 19.42 -19.96
C ASP A 434 -45.30 19.54 -19.11
N ALA A 435 -46.18 18.57 -19.20
CA ALA A 435 -47.42 18.50 -18.45
C ALA A 435 -47.32 17.80 -17.09
N ALA A 436 -46.16 17.23 -16.74
CA ALA A 436 -45.95 16.46 -15.52
C ALA A 436 -45.77 17.34 -14.27
N ASP A 437 -45.96 16.71 -13.12
CA ASP A 437 -45.63 17.32 -11.82
C ASP A 437 -44.12 17.14 -11.52
N TRP A 438 -43.36 18.26 -11.60
CA TRP A 438 -41.91 18.27 -11.40
C TRP A 438 -41.47 18.27 -9.92
N SER A 439 -42.43 18.22 -9.00
CA SER A 439 -42.11 18.02 -7.57
C SER A 439 -42.06 16.54 -7.17
N ASP A 440 -42.42 15.65 -8.08
CA ASP A 440 -42.54 14.22 -7.83
C ASP A 440 -41.82 13.41 -8.92
N PRO A 441 -40.72 12.72 -8.62
CA PRO A 441 -40.00 11.86 -9.57
C PRO A 441 -40.88 10.76 -10.19
N GLU A 442 -41.88 10.25 -9.45
CA GLU A 442 -42.79 9.23 -9.95
C GLU A 442 -43.68 9.78 -11.06
N SER A 443 -44.08 11.04 -10.99
CA SER A 443 -44.80 11.72 -12.05
C SER A 443 -43.97 11.80 -13.34
N LEU A 444 -42.67 12.09 -13.21
CA LEU A 444 -41.73 12.13 -14.34
C LEU A 444 -41.55 10.74 -14.96
N LYS A 445 -41.45 9.72 -14.15
CA LYS A 445 -41.36 8.33 -14.57
C LYS A 445 -42.62 7.93 -15.37
N ASN A 446 -43.78 8.26 -14.84
CA ASN A 446 -45.07 7.96 -15.51
C ASN A 446 -45.21 8.68 -16.85
N ALA A 447 -44.70 9.90 -16.99
CA ALA A 447 -44.66 10.63 -18.25
C ALA A 447 -43.81 9.91 -19.29
N VAL A 448 -42.61 9.43 -18.92
CA VAL A 448 -41.73 8.69 -19.85
C VAL A 448 -42.32 7.30 -20.15
N LEU A 449 -42.91 6.63 -19.17
CA LEU A 449 -43.60 5.36 -19.36
C LEU A 449 -44.74 5.51 -20.37
N ALA A 450 -45.58 6.54 -20.23
CA ALA A 450 -46.68 6.82 -21.15
C ALA A 450 -46.18 7.12 -22.58
N ALA A 451 -45.10 7.86 -22.72
CA ALA A 451 -44.46 8.10 -24.01
C ALA A 451 -43.97 6.79 -24.65
N GLY A 452 -43.36 5.89 -23.85
CA GLY A 452 -42.98 4.57 -24.32
C GLY A 452 -44.16 3.73 -24.80
N GLU A 453 -45.21 3.68 -24.02
CA GLU A 453 -46.46 2.94 -24.37
C GLU A 453 -47.06 3.43 -25.66
N ALA A 454 -47.07 4.75 -25.92
CA ALA A 454 -47.58 5.33 -27.17
C ALA A 454 -46.76 4.87 -28.39
N HIS A 455 -45.55 4.41 -28.23
CA HIS A 455 -44.65 3.91 -29.27
C HIS A 455 -44.33 2.42 -29.16
N GLY A 456 -45.07 1.67 -28.33
CA GLY A 456 -44.89 0.22 -28.14
C GLY A 456 -43.60 -0.16 -27.44
N LEU A 457 -43.04 0.73 -26.63
CA LEU A 457 -41.79 0.52 -25.90
C LEU A 457 -42.04 0.35 -24.41
N LYS A 458 -41.26 -0.55 -23.80
CA LYS A 458 -41.21 -0.66 -22.34
C LYS A 458 -40.35 0.49 -21.74
N LEU A 459 -40.51 0.75 -20.45
CA LEU A 459 -39.85 1.84 -19.76
C LEU A 459 -38.32 1.87 -20.00
N GLY A 460 -37.66 0.71 -19.92
CA GLY A 460 -36.21 0.64 -20.11
C GLY A 460 -35.73 1.16 -21.46
N LYS A 461 -36.50 0.86 -22.54
CA LYS A 461 -36.18 1.35 -23.88
C LYS A 461 -36.66 2.79 -24.12
N ALA A 462 -37.70 3.22 -23.43
CA ALA A 462 -38.24 4.57 -23.54
C ALA A 462 -37.33 5.58 -22.79
N GLN A 463 -36.79 5.22 -21.67
CA GLN A 463 -35.93 6.12 -20.87
C GLN A 463 -34.54 6.30 -21.46
N ALA A 464 -34.00 5.36 -22.21
CA ALA A 464 -32.62 5.44 -22.74
C ALA A 464 -32.38 6.68 -23.61
N PRO A 465 -33.24 7.03 -24.61
CA PRO A 465 -33.06 8.27 -25.35
C PRO A 465 -33.16 9.53 -24.48
N VAL A 466 -34.06 9.53 -23.50
CA VAL A 466 -34.20 10.65 -22.55
C VAL A 466 -32.94 10.81 -21.70
N ARG A 467 -32.45 9.72 -21.17
CA ARG A 467 -31.20 9.74 -20.37
C ARG A 467 -30.03 10.31 -21.16
N VAL A 468 -29.82 9.83 -22.38
CA VAL A 468 -28.68 10.29 -23.20
C VAL A 468 -28.88 11.74 -23.63
N ALA A 469 -30.09 12.16 -23.96
CA ALA A 469 -30.39 13.55 -24.30
C ALA A 469 -30.05 14.50 -23.14
N VAL A 470 -30.34 14.09 -21.91
CA VAL A 470 -30.21 14.93 -20.71
C VAL A 470 -28.82 14.83 -20.07
N THR A 471 -28.25 13.62 -19.99
CA THR A 471 -26.99 13.37 -19.30
C THR A 471 -25.79 13.08 -20.20
N GLY A 472 -26.03 12.76 -21.47
CA GLY A 472 -25.01 12.39 -22.46
C GLY A 472 -24.55 10.94 -22.40
N ARG A 473 -25.03 10.15 -21.44
CA ARG A 473 -24.57 8.78 -21.19
C ARG A 473 -25.75 7.81 -21.01
N THR A 474 -25.50 6.53 -21.33
CA THR A 474 -26.51 5.47 -21.14
C THR A 474 -26.60 4.95 -19.72
N VAL A 475 -25.55 5.15 -18.92
CA VAL A 475 -25.45 4.69 -17.52
C VAL A 475 -25.17 5.88 -16.61
N GLY A 476 -25.82 5.91 -15.47
CA GLY A 476 -25.64 6.99 -14.51
C GLY A 476 -26.56 6.84 -13.30
N LEU A 477 -26.83 7.97 -12.65
CA LEU A 477 -27.70 8.05 -11.48
C LEU A 477 -29.15 7.75 -11.83
N PRO A 478 -30.05 7.48 -10.86
CA PRO A 478 -31.46 7.30 -11.12
C PRO A 478 -32.03 8.46 -11.96
N LEU A 479 -32.65 8.13 -13.11
CA LEU A 479 -33.01 9.14 -14.11
C LEU A 479 -34.01 10.17 -13.58
N PHE A 480 -35.11 9.70 -13.00
CA PHE A 480 -36.24 10.59 -12.69
C PHE A 480 -35.94 11.53 -11.53
N GLU A 481 -35.20 11.05 -10.54
CA GLU A 481 -34.68 11.88 -9.46
C GLU A 481 -33.67 12.90 -10.01
N SER A 482 -32.87 12.49 -10.99
CA SER A 482 -31.91 13.39 -11.68
C SER A 482 -32.62 14.48 -12.47
N LEU A 483 -33.72 14.14 -13.17
CA LEU A 483 -34.51 15.12 -13.89
C LEU A 483 -35.17 16.13 -12.97
N GLU A 484 -35.71 15.69 -11.83
CA GLU A 484 -36.28 16.58 -10.82
C GLU A 484 -35.25 17.60 -10.31
N ILE A 485 -34.05 17.13 -10.00
CA ILE A 485 -32.98 17.98 -9.48
C ILE A 485 -32.48 18.96 -10.55
N LEU A 486 -32.30 18.48 -11.78
CA LEU A 486 -31.91 19.32 -12.93
C LEU A 486 -32.94 20.40 -13.23
N GLY A 487 -34.20 20.05 -13.12
CA GLY A 487 -35.31 20.93 -13.35
C GLY A 487 -35.94 20.83 -14.77
N LYS A 488 -37.19 21.27 -14.85
CA LYS A 488 -38.01 21.21 -16.05
C LYS A 488 -37.39 21.95 -17.23
N GLU A 489 -36.98 23.20 -17.00
CA GLU A 489 -36.47 24.09 -18.07
C GLU A 489 -35.27 23.48 -18.77
N LYS A 490 -34.26 23.07 -17.99
CA LYS A 490 -33.01 22.48 -18.53
C LYS A 490 -33.27 21.13 -19.18
N THR A 491 -34.11 20.30 -18.60
CA THR A 491 -34.49 18.98 -19.15
C THR A 491 -35.12 19.13 -20.51
N LEU A 492 -36.15 19.99 -20.65
CA LEU A 492 -36.84 20.19 -21.90
C LEU A 492 -35.94 20.81 -22.98
N ALA A 493 -35.08 21.76 -22.60
CA ALA A 493 -34.10 22.36 -23.52
C ALA A 493 -33.11 21.31 -24.07
N ARG A 494 -32.67 20.37 -23.26
CA ARG A 494 -31.76 19.29 -23.68
C ARG A 494 -32.45 18.26 -24.57
N ILE A 495 -33.70 17.96 -24.32
CA ILE A 495 -34.51 17.13 -25.23
C ILE A 495 -34.68 17.84 -26.58
N ASP A 496 -34.98 19.14 -26.59
CA ASP A 496 -35.06 19.92 -27.81
C ASP A 496 -33.75 19.93 -28.61
N ALA A 497 -32.60 20.08 -27.91
CA ALA A 497 -31.28 20.00 -28.53
C ALA A 497 -31.02 18.62 -29.16
N ALA A 498 -31.42 17.54 -28.49
CA ALA A 498 -31.31 16.19 -29.03
C ALA A 498 -32.19 15.98 -30.26
N LEU A 499 -33.40 16.50 -30.24
CA LEU A 499 -34.29 16.47 -31.40
C LEU A 499 -33.70 17.25 -32.59
N ALA A 500 -33.12 18.40 -32.37
CA ALA A 500 -32.42 19.18 -33.39
C ALA A 500 -31.22 18.39 -33.98
N LYS A 501 -30.44 17.71 -33.12
CA LYS A 501 -29.32 16.87 -33.58
C LYS A 501 -29.81 15.68 -34.43
N LEU A 502 -30.92 15.06 -34.07
CA LEU A 502 -31.52 13.95 -34.84
C LEU A 502 -32.06 14.39 -36.20
N ALA A 503 -32.49 15.64 -36.31
CA ALA A 503 -33.01 16.22 -37.56
C ALA A 503 -31.93 16.69 -38.54
N ALA A 504 -30.72 16.83 -38.07
CA ALA A 504 -29.57 17.34 -38.86
C ALA A 504 -29.00 16.29 -39.82
#